data_2c792ac28406943e1b2876c4afb33cef
#
_entry.id   2c792ac28406943e1b2876c4afb33cef
#
_cell.length_a   1.000
_cell.length_b   1.000
_cell.length_c   1.000
_cell.angle_alpha   90.00
_cell.angle_beta   90.00
_cell.angle_gamma   90.00
#
_symmetry.space_group_name_H-M   'P 1'
#
loop_
_entity.id
_entity.type
_entity.pdbx_description
1 polymer ?
#
loop_
_entity_poly.entity_id
_entity_poly.type
_entity_poly.pdbx_seq_one_letter_code
_entity_poly.pdbx_strand_id
1 'polypeptide(L)'
;MRKGAQTLVFESKPVILSHAAIGGKKEGEGPLAAYFDFLGKDAKLSQKTFEKAESKLQELALDTAKRKLGVSYEDIDVLFAGDLLNQCI
;
A
#
# COMPACT_ATOMS: atom_id res chain seq x y z
N MET A 1 -12.27 20.84 6.29
CA MET A 1 -13.36 21.63 5.68
C MET A 1 -13.93 20.92 4.46
N ARG A 2 -15.21 21.00 4.29
CA ARG A 2 -15.88 20.35 3.18
C ARG A 2 -16.10 21.32 2.04
N LYS A 3 -15.81 20.89 0.82
CA LYS A 3 -16.00 21.70 -0.37
C LYS A 3 -16.93 20.98 -1.33
N GLY A 4 -18.17 21.45 -1.49
CA GLY A 4 -19.17 20.74 -2.23
C GLY A 4 -19.69 19.54 -1.46
N ALA A 5 -20.24 18.54 -2.17
CA ALA A 5 -20.86 17.36 -1.56
C ALA A 5 -19.85 16.23 -1.27
N GLN A 6 -18.72 16.18 -1.96
CA GLN A 6 -17.83 15.03 -1.94
C GLN A 6 -16.36 15.36 -1.67
N THR A 7 -16.04 16.61 -1.42
CA THR A 7 -14.64 17.04 -1.26
C THR A 7 -14.39 17.56 0.14
N LEU A 8 -13.34 17.06 0.76
CA LEU A 8 -12.82 17.58 2.02
C LEU A 8 -11.53 18.33 1.74
N VAL A 9 -11.42 19.53 2.30
CA VAL A 9 -10.22 20.35 2.20
C VAL A 9 -9.70 20.58 3.60
N PHE A 10 -8.43 20.22 3.83
CA PHE A 10 -7.81 20.40 5.14
C PHE A 10 -7.30 21.83 5.29
N GLU A 11 -7.55 22.45 6.43
CA GLU A 11 -7.05 23.79 6.72
C GLU A 11 -5.54 23.78 6.86
N SER A 12 -4.99 22.80 7.57
CA SER A 12 -3.55 22.56 7.57
C SER A 12 -3.22 21.66 6.38
N LYS A 13 -2.15 21.97 5.69
CA LYS A 13 -1.75 21.22 4.50
C LYS A 13 -1.03 19.94 4.92
N PRO A 14 -1.64 18.76 4.75
CA PRO A 14 -0.97 17.52 5.10
C PRO A 14 0.21 17.26 4.19
N VAL A 15 1.22 16.57 4.71
CA VAL A 15 2.40 16.19 3.95
C VAL A 15 2.55 14.67 3.95
N ILE A 16 3.17 14.16 2.90
CA ILE A 16 3.48 12.73 2.80
C ILE A 16 4.76 12.49 3.60
N LEU A 17 4.68 11.67 4.64
CA LEU A 17 5.83 11.37 5.49
C LEU A 17 6.59 10.13 5.03
N SER A 18 5.93 9.20 4.36
CA SER A 18 6.58 7.98 3.89
C SER A 18 5.77 7.40 2.73
N HIS A 19 6.40 6.53 1.98
CA HIS A 19 5.75 5.82 0.89
C HIS A 19 6.45 4.48 0.66
N ALA A 20 5.75 3.55 0.05
CA ALA A 20 6.32 2.26 -0.31
C ALA A 20 5.64 1.73 -1.57
N ALA A 21 6.39 1.01 -2.36
CA ALA A 21 5.90 0.37 -3.57
C ALA A 21 6.27 -1.11 -3.53
N ILE A 22 5.27 -1.96 -3.59
CA ILE A 22 5.44 -3.41 -3.61
C ILE A 22 4.84 -3.93 -4.90
N GLY A 23 5.60 -4.66 -5.66
CA GLY A 23 5.15 -5.18 -6.94
C GLY A 23 5.12 -6.70 -6.97
N GLY A 24 4.37 -7.23 -7.93
CA GLY A 24 4.32 -8.64 -8.19
C GLY A 24 5.37 -9.05 -9.21
N LYS A 25 5.30 -10.31 -9.65
CA LYS A 25 6.28 -10.88 -10.57
C LYS A 25 6.38 -10.10 -11.88
N LYS A 26 5.25 -9.68 -12.44
CA LYS A 26 5.25 -8.97 -13.72
C LYS A 26 5.93 -7.61 -13.65
N GLU A 27 5.82 -6.92 -12.53
CA GLU A 27 6.49 -5.64 -12.36
C GLU A 27 8.01 -5.83 -12.33
N GLY A 28 8.47 -6.98 -11.84
CA GLY A 28 9.89 -7.33 -11.85
C GLY A 28 10.45 -7.52 -13.26
N GLU A 29 9.59 -7.77 -14.23
CA GLU A 29 9.97 -7.91 -15.64
C GLU A 29 9.84 -6.60 -16.41
N GLY A 30 9.29 -5.57 -15.79
CA GLY A 30 9.02 -4.30 -16.43
C GLY A 30 10.12 -3.26 -16.23
N PRO A 31 9.96 -2.09 -16.89
CA PRO A 31 11.01 -1.06 -16.87
C PRO A 31 11.19 -0.36 -15.52
N LEU A 32 10.21 -0.45 -14.62
CA LEU A 32 10.27 0.21 -13.32
C LEU A 32 10.67 -0.71 -12.18
N ALA A 33 11.14 -1.93 -12.50
CA ALA A 33 11.47 -2.94 -11.48
C ALA A 33 12.43 -2.41 -10.41
N ALA A 34 13.41 -1.61 -10.80
CA ALA A 34 14.41 -1.09 -9.86
C ALA A 34 13.86 -0.09 -8.86
N TYR A 35 12.67 0.44 -9.09
CA TYR A 35 12.07 1.46 -8.23
C TYR A 35 11.13 0.91 -7.16
N PHE A 36 10.85 -0.39 -7.20
CA PHE A 36 10.02 -1.02 -6.16
C PHE A 36 10.83 -1.34 -4.92
N ASP A 37 10.22 -1.19 -3.75
CA ASP A 37 10.85 -1.55 -2.49
C ASP A 37 10.95 -3.07 -2.32
N PHE A 38 10.01 -3.80 -2.88
CA PHE A 38 9.98 -5.26 -2.85
C PHE A 38 9.25 -5.77 -4.09
N LEU A 39 9.77 -6.88 -4.65
CA LEU A 39 9.14 -7.54 -5.79
C LEU A 39 8.93 -9.01 -5.43
N GLY A 40 7.70 -9.50 -5.60
CA GLY A 40 7.38 -10.90 -5.41
C GLY A 40 8.01 -11.76 -6.49
N LYS A 41 8.43 -12.97 -6.12
CA LYS A 41 9.06 -13.91 -7.06
C LYS A 41 8.04 -14.71 -7.85
N ASP A 42 6.82 -14.83 -7.35
CA ASP A 42 5.75 -15.51 -8.05
C ASP A 42 4.48 -14.67 -8.02
N ALA A 43 3.49 -15.06 -8.85
CA ALA A 43 2.27 -14.27 -9.03
C ALA A 43 1.39 -14.20 -7.77
N LYS A 44 1.57 -15.10 -6.82
CA LYS A 44 0.76 -15.18 -5.61
C LYS A 44 1.53 -14.80 -4.34
N LEU A 45 2.75 -14.29 -4.46
CA LEU A 45 3.58 -13.92 -3.31
C LEU A 45 3.68 -15.06 -2.29
N SER A 46 3.85 -16.28 -2.80
CA SER A 46 3.92 -17.51 -2.00
C SER A 46 2.65 -17.83 -1.21
N GLN A 47 1.53 -17.18 -1.54
CA GLN A 47 0.24 -17.46 -0.92
C GLN A 47 -0.54 -18.49 -1.71
N LYS A 48 -1.53 -19.12 -1.07
CA LYS A 48 -2.32 -20.19 -1.69
C LYS A 48 -3.33 -19.65 -2.70
N THR A 49 -3.83 -18.43 -2.51
CA THR A 49 -4.84 -17.84 -3.38
C THR A 49 -4.44 -16.43 -3.79
N PHE A 50 -5.06 -15.91 -4.85
CA PHE A 50 -4.84 -14.52 -5.26
C PHE A 50 -5.41 -13.53 -4.23
N GLU A 51 -6.49 -13.88 -3.54
CA GLU A 51 -7.05 -13.05 -2.49
C GLU A 51 -6.06 -12.89 -1.33
N LYS A 52 -5.43 -13.96 -0.91
CA LYS A 52 -4.40 -13.90 0.13
C LYS A 52 -3.15 -13.17 -0.36
N ALA A 53 -2.82 -13.30 -1.64
CA ALA A 53 -1.70 -12.59 -2.23
C ALA A 53 -1.95 -11.08 -2.21
N GLU A 54 -3.16 -10.63 -2.52
CA GLU A 54 -3.50 -9.21 -2.47
C GLU A 54 -3.43 -8.66 -1.04
N SER A 55 -3.95 -9.41 -0.08
CA SER A 55 -3.84 -9.03 1.34
C SER A 55 -2.38 -8.93 1.77
N LYS A 56 -1.56 -9.87 1.34
CA LYS A 56 -0.13 -9.87 1.66
C LYS A 56 0.58 -8.68 1.03
N LEU A 57 0.19 -8.33 -0.19
CA LEU A 57 0.77 -7.19 -0.90
C LEU A 57 0.49 -5.88 -0.16
N GLN A 58 -0.74 -5.70 0.31
CA GLN A 58 -1.11 -4.52 1.10
C GLN A 58 -0.39 -4.49 2.44
N GLU A 59 -0.28 -5.63 3.11
CA GLU A 59 0.45 -5.75 4.36
C GLU A 59 1.92 -5.35 4.19
N LEU A 60 2.57 -5.86 3.15
CA LEU A 60 3.97 -5.54 2.87
C LEU A 60 4.15 -4.04 2.57
N ALA A 61 3.23 -3.45 1.82
CA ALA A 61 3.31 -2.03 1.50
C ALA A 61 3.21 -1.18 2.76
N LEU A 62 2.23 -1.47 3.62
CA LEU A 62 2.04 -0.73 4.86
C LEU A 62 3.24 -0.91 5.81
N ASP A 63 3.70 -2.14 5.98
CA ASP A 63 4.83 -2.42 6.87
C ASP A 63 6.11 -1.75 6.38
N THR A 64 6.33 -1.71 5.08
CA THR A 64 7.52 -1.08 4.51
C THR A 64 7.49 0.43 4.72
N ALA A 65 6.35 1.07 4.43
CA ALA A 65 6.20 2.51 4.63
C ALA A 65 6.35 2.88 6.11
N LYS A 66 5.75 2.10 6.99
CA LYS A 66 5.83 2.29 8.43
C LYS A 66 7.27 2.14 8.93
N ARG A 67 7.98 1.15 8.44
CA ARG A 67 9.37 0.90 8.81
C ARG A 67 10.30 2.03 8.39
N LYS A 68 10.09 2.57 7.19
CA LYS A 68 10.87 3.70 6.69
C LYS A 68 10.71 4.93 7.58
N LEU A 69 9.52 5.13 8.11
CA LEU A 69 9.22 6.29 8.95
C LEU A 69 9.59 6.07 10.41
N GLY A 70 9.66 4.80 10.85
CA GLY A 70 10.00 4.48 12.22
C GLY A 70 8.84 4.65 13.20
N VAL A 71 7.61 4.48 12.74
CA VAL A 71 6.42 4.58 13.60
C VAL A 71 5.79 3.21 13.79
N SER A 72 4.92 3.10 14.80
CA SER A 72 4.14 1.90 15.05
C SER A 72 2.70 2.09 14.55
N TYR A 73 1.93 0.98 14.52
CA TYR A 73 0.53 1.07 14.14
C TYR A 73 -0.29 1.96 15.07
N GLU A 74 0.14 2.09 16.33
CA GLU A 74 -0.54 2.94 17.29
C GLU A 74 -0.50 4.41 16.94
N ASP A 75 0.47 4.82 16.12
CA ASP A 75 0.61 6.21 15.67
C ASP A 75 -0.29 6.54 14.48
N ILE A 76 -1.03 5.55 13.95
CA ILE A 76 -1.90 5.73 12.80
C ILE A 76 -3.34 5.84 13.29
N ASP A 77 -3.98 6.98 13.02
CA ASP A 77 -5.36 7.21 13.44
C ASP A 77 -6.37 6.59 12.49
N VAL A 78 -6.10 6.67 11.18
CA VAL A 78 -7.03 6.18 10.16
C VAL A 78 -6.24 5.51 9.05
N LEU A 79 -6.74 4.38 8.56
CA LEU A 79 -6.15 3.65 7.44
C LEU A 79 -7.21 3.47 6.35
N PHE A 80 -6.88 3.88 5.14
CA PHE A 80 -7.70 3.63 3.96
C PHE A 80 -7.01 2.61 3.08
N ALA A 81 -7.75 1.64 2.61
CA ALA A 81 -7.23 0.61 1.74
C ALA A 81 -8.24 0.27 0.64
N GLY A 82 -7.76 -0.23 -0.48
CA GLY A 82 -8.61 -0.66 -1.57
C GLY A 82 -8.08 -1.93 -2.20
N ASP A 83 -8.95 -2.68 -2.84
CA ASP A 83 -8.55 -3.89 -3.53
C ASP A 83 -9.29 -4.01 -4.88
N LEU A 84 -8.72 -4.83 -5.76
CA LEU A 84 -9.31 -5.12 -7.07
C LEU A 84 -10.03 -6.46 -7.10
N LEU A 85 -9.82 -7.31 -6.11
CA LEU A 85 -10.46 -8.62 -6.00
C LEU A 85 -11.75 -8.59 -5.20
N ASN A 86 -12.18 -7.39 -4.81
CA ASN A 86 -13.46 -7.15 -4.12
C ASN A 86 -13.61 -7.99 -2.84
N GLN A 87 -12.60 -7.97 -2.01
CA GLN A 87 -12.59 -8.68 -0.73
C GLN A 87 -12.46 -7.71 0.43
N CYS A 88 -12.91 -8.12 1.61
CA CYS A 88 -12.66 -7.39 2.85
C CYS A 88 -11.32 -7.84 3.43
N ILE A 89 -10.48 -6.89 3.73
CA ILE A 89 -9.14 -7.14 4.23
C ILE A 89 -9.06 -6.81 5.73
#